data_81264f65677ffed769249296e7c3593f
#
_entry.id   81264f65677ffed769249296e7c3593f
#
_cell.length_a   1.000
_cell.length_b   1.000
_cell.length_c   1.000
_cell.angle_alpha   90.00
_cell.angle_beta   90.00
_cell.angle_gamma   90.00
#
_symmetry.space_group_name_H-M   'P 1'
#
loop_
_entity.id
_entity.type
_entity.pdbx_description
1 polymer ?
#
loop_
_entity_poly.entity_id
_entity_poly.type
_entity_poly.pdbx_seq_one_letter_code
_entity_poly.pdbx_strand_id
1 'polypeptide(L)'
;MRSQTEEFMVALKRSYIVLLVGIGTLIAGSLVLGVNASTLATEFLSNNLVIKQATIAPDEQYTTEMVSQVGGSVSVLMRGQPFEASVQGSISDSDGTVVWKDQFNGDYIGNFDATRGEQYTIQIKNTGSEEITVDAIVGNIPFMGVGNDAKTGNVGGTLAGLGAGIIGIIILIVGGVLFFADRRAKKVVAAN
;
A
#
# COMPACT_ATOMS: atom_id res chain seq x y z
N MET A 1 -15.16 -56.28 1.38
CA MET A 1 -13.95 -55.72 2.02
C MET A 1 -13.19 -54.92 0.95
N ARG A 2 -13.17 -53.61 1.02
CA ARG A 2 -12.24 -52.78 0.20
C ARG A 2 -10.83 -53.09 0.71
N SER A 3 -9.94 -53.42 -0.20
CA SER A 3 -8.55 -53.71 0.18
C SER A 3 -7.93 -52.45 0.81
N GLN A 4 -7.14 -52.63 1.87
CA GLN A 4 -6.41 -51.49 2.52
C GLN A 4 -5.60 -50.66 1.52
N THR A 5 -5.21 -51.24 0.40
CA THR A 5 -4.51 -50.64 -0.70
C THR A 5 -5.37 -49.60 -1.44
N GLU A 6 -6.68 -49.79 -1.59
CA GLU A 6 -7.57 -48.84 -2.25
C GLU A 6 -7.85 -47.64 -1.36
N GLU A 7 -8.06 -47.83 -0.06
CA GLU A 7 -8.23 -46.72 0.89
C GLU A 7 -6.97 -45.83 0.94
N PHE A 8 -5.83 -46.48 0.84
CA PHE A 8 -4.55 -45.80 0.87
C PHE A 8 -4.26 -44.99 -0.41
N MET A 9 -4.58 -45.51 -1.59
CA MET A 9 -4.46 -44.75 -2.85
C MET A 9 -5.42 -43.58 -2.91
N VAL A 10 -6.61 -43.70 -2.29
CA VAL A 10 -7.56 -42.58 -2.19
C VAL A 10 -7.06 -41.49 -1.26
N ALA A 11 -6.43 -41.84 -0.14
CA ALA A 11 -5.84 -40.88 0.79
C ALA A 11 -4.68 -40.10 0.15
N LEU A 12 -3.81 -40.78 -0.62
CA LEU A 12 -2.73 -40.12 -1.33
C LEU A 12 -3.22 -39.16 -2.40
N LYS A 13 -4.29 -39.47 -3.11
CA LYS A 13 -4.92 -38.57 -4.07
C LYS A 13 -5.52 -37.34 -3.38
N ARG A 14 -6.03 -37.45 -2.16
CA ARG A 14 -6.59 -36.35 -1.39
C ARG A 14 -5.53 -35.29 -1.00
N SER A 15 -4.41 -35.73 -0.45
CA SER A 15 -3.34 -34.80 -0.05
C SER A 15 -2.74 -34.07 -1.25
N TYR A 16 -2.58 -34.73 -2.40
CA TYR A 16 -2.13 -34.09 -3.63
C TYR A 16 -3.14 -33.05 -4.16
N ILE A 17 -4.44 -33.36 -4.11
CA ILE A 17 -5.48 -32.42 -4.54
C ILE A 17 -5.44 -31.15 -3.66
N VAL A 18 -5.34 -31.30 -2.33
CA VAL A 18 -5.27 -30.18 -1.39
C VAL A 18 -4.03 -29.33 -1.66
N LEU A 19 -2.87 -29.95 -1.90
CA LEU A 19 -1.65 -29.24 -2.24
C LEU A 19 -1.77 -28.46 -3.56
N LEU A 20 -2.33 -29.08 -4.61
CA LEU A 20 -2.53 -28.41 -5.90
C LEU A 20 -3.50 -27.22 -5.80
N VAL A 21 -4.58 -27.37 -5.03
CA VAL A 21 -5.52 -26.28 -4.76
C VAL A 21 -4.82 -25.15 -4.00
N GLY A 22 -4.01 -25.47 -3.00
CA GLY A 22 -3.24 -24.47 -2.24
C GLY A 22 -2.26 -23.72 -3.12
N ILE A 23 -1.50 -24.40 -3.98
CA ILE A 23 -0.58 -23.79 -4.95
C ILE A 23 -1.37 -22.91 -5.93
N GLY A 24 -2.45 -23.40 -6.51
CA GLY A 24 -3.29 -22.64 -7.44
C GLY A 24 -3.85 -21.36 -6.83
N THR A 25 -4.35 -21.45 -5.60
CA THR A 25 -4.88 -20.29 -4.86
C THR A 25 -3.79 -19.29 -4.53
N LEU A 26 -2.59 -19.74 -4.15
CA LEU A 26 -1.45 -18.89 -3.89
C LEU A 26 -1.02 -18.13 -5.16
N ILE A 27 -0.89 -18.81 -6.28
CA ILE A 27 -0.53 -18.21 -7.57
C ILE A 27 -1.58 -17.19 -7.98
N ALA A 28 -2.86 -17.54 -7.94
CA ALA A 28 -3.95 -16.65 -8.30
C ALA A 28 -3.98 -15.40 -7.39
N GLY A 29 -3.83 -15.57 -6.08
CA GLY A 29 -3.74 -14.47 -5.11
C GLY A 29 -2.55 -13.55 -5.37
N SER A 30 -1.37 -14.12 -5.68
CA SER A 30 -0.17 -13.35 -6.00
C SER A 30 -0.31 -12.56 -7.30
N LEU A 31 -0.94 -13.10 -8.32
CA LEU A 31 -1.20 -12.39 -9.58
C LEU A 31 -2.18 -11.24 -9.37
N VAL A 32 -3.29 -11.47 -8.66
CA VAL A 32 -4.27 -10.41 -8.33
C VAL A 32 -3.60 -9.32 -7.50
N LEU A 33 -2.82 -9.68 -6.49
CA LEU A 33 -2.08 -8.73 -5.66
C LEU A 33 -1.09 -7.92 -6.51
N GLY A 34 -0.28 -8.57 -7.33
CA GLY A 34 0.75 -7.93 -8.16
C GLY A 34 0.17 -6.91 -9.15
N VAL A 35 -0.89 -7.29 -9.87
CA VAL A 35 -1.57 -6.39 -10.82
C VAL A 35 -2.18 -5.19 -10.10
N ASN A 36 -2.94 -5.41 -9.04
CA ASN A 36 -3.60 -4.30 -8.34
C ASN A 36 -2.60 -3.42 -7.58
N ALA A 37 -1.54 -3.98 -6.99
CA ALA A 37 -0.51 -3.19 -6.32
C ALA A 37 0.29 -2.33 -7.32
N SER A 38 0.61 -2.85 -8.52
CA SER A 38 1.29 -2.07 -9.55
C SER A 38 0.42 -0.92 -10.07
N THR A 39 -0.88 -1.16 -10.25
CA THR A 39 -1.84 -0.12 -10.66
C THR A 39 -1.97 0.95 -9.59
N LEU A 40 -2.10 0.56 -8.31
CA LEU A 40 -2.12 1.50 -7.19
C LEU A 40 -0.84 2.35 -7.13
N ALA A 41 0.33 1.73 -7.30
CA ALA A 41 1.59 2.47 -7.29
C ALA A 41 1.68 3.48 -8.44
N THR A 42 1.24 3.10 -9.64
CA THR A 42 1.23 3.99 -10.80
C THR A 42 0.21 5.11 -10.62
N GLU A 43 -1.01 4.81 -10.19
CA GLU A 43 -2.03 5.83 -9.89
C GLU A 43 -1.58 6.75 -8.76
N PHE A 44 -0.92 6.21 -7.73
CA PHE A 44 -0.36 7.00 -6.63
C PHE A 44 0.66 8.01 -7.14
N LEU A 45 1.64 7.57 -7.94
CA LEU A 45 2.69 8.46 -8.45
C LEU A 45 2.17 9.48 -9.48
N SER A 46 1.13 9.12 -10.26
CA SER A 46 0.57 10.01 -11.27
C SER A 46 -0.40 11.05 -10.70
N ASN A 47 -1.06 10.74 -9.58
CA ASN A 47 -2.11 11.57 -9.01
C ASN A 47 -1.64 12.40 -7.80
N ASN A 48 -0.39 12.19 -7.35
CA ASN A 48 0.15 12.87 -6.19
C ASN A 48 1.43 13.63 -6.56
N LEU A 49 1.59 14.82 -5.97
CA LEU A 49 2.88 15.50 -5.96
C LEU A 49 3.78 14.81 -4.94
N VAL A 50 4.96 14.39 -5.38
CA VAL A 50 5.97 13.80 -4.51
C VAL A 50 7.23 14.66 -4.59
N ILE A 51 7.59 15.31 -3.47
CA ILE A 51 8.83 16.06 -3.29
C ILE A 51 9.79 15.14 -2.52
N LYS A 52 10.98 14.94 -3.04
CA LYS A 52 12.01 14.11 -2.40
C LYS A 52 13.25 14.94 -2.12
N GLN A 53 13.66 14.95 -0.86
CA GLN A 53 14.91 15.54 -0.41
C GLN A 53 15.15 16.96 -0.92
N ALA A 54 14.12 17.83 -0.88
CA ALA A 54 14.28 19.23 -1.17
C ALA A 54 15.10 19.89 -0.05
N THR A 55 16.29 20.39 -0.38
CA THR A 55 17.14 21.12 0.57
C THR A 55 16.74 22.60 0.57
N ILE A 56 16.50 23.16 1.76
CA ILE A 56 16.02 24.53 1.94
C ILE A 56 16.91 25.21 2.99
N ALA A 57 17.63 26.25 2.59
CA ALA A 57 18.45 27.03 3.50
C ALA A 57 17.59 27.85 4.50
N PRO A 58 18.17 28.35 5.61
CA PRO A 58 17.46 29.17 6.56
C PRO A 58 16.75 30.35 5.88
N ASP A 59 15.50 30.62 6.28
CA ASP A 59 14.61 31.65 5.73
C ASP A 59 14.26 31.53 4.24
N GLU A 60 14.78 30.54 3.53
CA GLU A 60 14.44 30.26 2.14
C GLU A 60 13.14 29.41 2.03
N GLN A 61 12.59 29.41 0.81
CA GLN A 61 11.40 28.63 0.50
C GLN A 61 11.59 27.80 -0.77
N TYR A 62 11.01 26.61 -0.76
CA TYR A 62 10.80 25.77 -1.93
C TYR A 62 9.38 25.96 -2.43
N THR A 63 9.20 26.19 -3.74
CA THR A 63 7.88 26.38 -4.35
C THR A 63 7.71 25.40 -5.51
N THR A 64 6.55 24.77 -5.58
CA THR A 64 6.16 23.89 -6.68
C THR A 64 4.66 23.97 -6.93
N GLU A 65 4.22 23.43 -8.05
CA GLU A 65 2.82 23.45 -8.45
C GLU A 65 2.30 22.04 -8.68
N MET A 66 1.01 21.85 -8.44
CA MET A 66 0.30 20.63 -8.75
C MET A 66 -1.09 20.95 -9.33
N VAL A 67 -1.60 20.06 -10.19
CA VAL A 67 -3.01 20.07 -10.59
C VAL A 67 -3.71 18.95 -9.85
N SER A 68 -4.75 19.29 -9.10
CA SER A 68 -5.51 18.26 -8.36
C SER A 68 -6.29 17.37 -9.32
N GLN A 69 -5.98 16.08 -9.31
CA GLN A 69 -6.69 15.08 -10.13
C GLN A 69 -8.02 14.64 -9.49
N VAL A 70 -8.24 14.98 -8.22
CA VAL A 70 -9.42 14.61 -7.44
C VAL A 70 -10.07 15.84 -6.82
N GLY A 71 -11.38 15.79 -6.57
CA GLY A 71 -12.11 16.77 -5.77
C GLY A 71 -12.27 16.28 -4.33
N GLY A 72 -12.48 17.22 -3.40
CA GLY A 72 -12.66 16.94 -1.98
C GLY A 72 -11.36 16.93 -1.19
N SER A 73 -11.31 16.14 -0.11
CA SER A 73 -10.18 16.17 0.82
C SER A 73 -8.90 15.57 0.22
N VAL A 74 -7.85 16.37 0.17
CA VAL A 74 -6.50 16.02 -0.31
C VAL A 74 -5.57 16.02 0.89
N SER A 75 -4.79 14.94 1.04
CA SER A 75 -3.86 14.79 2.15
C SER A 75 -2.55 15.52 1.89
N VAL A 76 -1.97 16.06 2.95
CA VAL A 76 -0.66 16.70 2.99
C VAL A 76 0.21 15.97 4.00
N LEU A 77 1.25 15.28 3.53
CA LEU A 77 2.29 14.71 4.37
C LEU A 77 3.58 15.47 4.12
N MET A 78 4.22 15.91 5.19
CA MET A 78 5.54 16.54 5.11
C MET A 78 6.44 16.00 6.20
N ARG A 79 7.72 15.84 5.89
CA ARG A 79 8.76 15.45 6.82
C ARG A 79 9.94 16.37 6.68
N GLY A 80 10.28 17.09 7.75
CA GLY A 80 11.49 17.89 7.86
C GLY A 80 12.62 17.09 8.55
N GLN A 81 13.83 17.26 8.05
CA GLN A 81 15.04 16.69 8.65
C GLN A 81 16.07 17.80 8.86
N PRO A 82 16.68 17.93 10.07
CA PRO A 82 16.51 17.05 11.25
C PRO A 82 15.08 17.10 11.83
N PHE A 83 14.71 16.16 12.70
CA PHE A 83 13.35 16.04 13.24
C PHE A 83 12.84 17.30 13.96
N GLU A 84 13.75 18.13 14.49
CA GLU A 84 13.43 19.40 15.14
C GLU A 84 13.32 20.58 14.15
N ALA A 85 13.48 20.32 12.83
CA ALA A 85 13.38 21.34 11.81
C ALA A 85 12.05 22.07 11.87
N SER A 86 12.09 23.41 11.94
CA SER A 86 10.90 24.25 11.93
C SER A 86 10.52 24.59 10.49
N VAL A 87 9.36 24.13 10.08
CA VAL A 87 8.86 24.22 8.71
C VAL A 87 7.51 24.92 8.70
N GLN A 88 7.31 25.86 7.77
CA GLN A 88 6.01 26.40 7.43
C GLN A 88 5.59 25.91 6.06
N GLY A 89 4.48 25.19 5.99
CA GLY A 89 3.83 24.81 4.74
C GLY A 89 2.66 25.73 4.42
N SER A 90 2.45 26.03 3.13
CA SER A 90 1.23 26.67 2.66
C SER A 90 0.85 26.19 1.27
N ILE A 91 -0.44 26.17 0.99
CA ILE A 91 -1.02 25.82 -0.30
C ILE A 91 -1.99 26.92 -0.69
N SER A 92 -1.82 27.44 -1.89
CA SER A 92 -2.71 28.46 -2.47
C SER A 92 -3.33 27.94 -3.76
N ASP A 93 -4.58 28.33 -4.02
CA ASP A 93 -5.28 28.05 -5.28
C ASP A 93 -4.76 28.92 -6.44
N SER A 94 -5.37 28.78 -7.62
CA SER A 94 -5.02 29.55 -8.84
C SER A 94 -5.23 31.05 -8.70
N ASP A 95 -6.11 31.48 -7.80
CA ASP A 95 -6.39 32.89 -7.51
C ASP A 95 -5.46 33.49 -6.45
N GLY A 96 -4.54 32.68 -5.90
CA GLY A 96 -3.62 33.04 -4.85
C GLY A 96 -4.22 33.00 -3.45
N THR A 97 -5.45 32.47 -3.30
CA THR A 97 -6.08 32.31 -1.99
C THR A 97 -5.44 31.15 -1.24
N VAL A 98 -5.00 31.41 0.00
CA VAL A 98 -4.41 30.36 0.83
C VAL A 98 -5.50 29.42 1.34
N VAL A 99 -5.51 28.18 0.83
CA VAL A 99 -6.46 27.14 1.21
C VAL A 99 -5.98 26.27 2.36
N TRP A 100 -4.66 26.23 2.57
CA TRP A 100 -4.04 25.57 3.71
C TRP A 100 -2.75 26.27 4.11
N LYS A 101 -2.52 26.38 5.42
CA LYS A 101 -1.27 26.89 5.97
C LYS A 101 -1.08 26.34 7.37
N ASP A 102 0.12 25.83 7.66
CA ASP A 102 0.49 25.36 8.99
C ASP A 102 1.99 25.54 9.25
N GLN A 103 2.37 25.52 10.53
CA GLN A 103 3.76 25.52 10.96
C GLN A 103 3.96 24.35 11.92
N PHE A 104 5.00 23.57 11.69
CA PHE A 104 5.24 22.32 12.40
C PHE A 104 6.74 22.05 12.55
N ASN A 105 7.08 21.11 13.42
CA ASN A 105 8.43 20.59 13.58
C ASN A 105 8.43 19.09 13.24
N GLY A 106 9.42 18.64 12.49
CA GLY A 106 9.56 17.24 12.09
C GLY A 106 8.50 16.78 11.09
N ASP A 107 7.63 15.87 11.50
CA ASP A 107 6.60 15.26 10.65
C ASP A 107 5.25 16.00 10.78
N TYR A 108 4.56 16.15 9.65
CA TYR A 108 3.22 16.74 9.58
C TYR A 108 2.29 15.88 8.75
N ILE A 109 1.05 15.76 9.21
CA ILE A 109 -0.05 15.11 8.50
C ILE A 109 -1.28 16.02 8.61
N GLY A 110 -1.82 16.43 7.47
CA GLY A 110 -3.04 17.25 7.39
C GLY A 110 -3.77 17.01 6.10
N ASN A 111 -4.79 17.84 5.87
CA ASN A 111 -5.59 17.80 4.66
C ASN A 111 -6.13 19.20 4.32
N PHE A 112 -6.53 19.40 3.07
CA PHE A 112 -7.29 20.54 2.60
C PHE A 112 -8.32 20.09 1.56
N ASP A 113 -9.35 20.91 1.33
CA ASP A 113 -10.35 20.63 0.31
C ASP A 113 -9.90 21.19 -1.04
N ALA A 114 -9.77 20.29 -2.03
CA ALA A 114 -9.35 20.65 -3.38
C ALA A 114 -10.51 20.54 -4.38
N THR A 115 -10.46 21.37 -5.40
CA THR A 115 -11.32 21.29 -6.59
C THR A 115 -10.61 20.50 -7.67
N ARG A 116 -11.31 19.55 -8.28
CA ARG A 116 -10.74 18.73 -9.35
C ARG A 116 -10.38 19.58 -10.57
N GLY A 117 -9.17 19.38 -11.09
CA GLY A 117 -8.63 20.10 -12.24
C GLY A 117 -8.06 21.47 -11.91
N GLU A 118 -8.13 21.92 -10.66
CA GLU A 118 -7.57 23.20 -10.21
C GLU A 118 -6.08 23.06 -9.95
N GLN A 119 -5.35 24.15 -10.24
CA GLN A 119 -3.93 24.27 -9.99
C GLN A 119 -3.69 24.86 -8.60
N TYR A 120 -2.77 24.24 -7.87
CA TYR A 120 -2.36 24.67 -6.54
C TYR A 120 -0.87 24.92 -6.50
N THR A 121 -0.47 26.02 -5.83
CA THR A 121 0.91 26.35 -5.54
C THR A 121 1.23 25.90 -4.12
N ILE A 122 2.21 25.01 -3.96
CA ILE A 122 2.70 24.52 -2.68
C ILE A 122 3.99 25.26 -2.36
N GLN A 123 4.04 25.87 -1.17
CA GLN A 123 5.22 26.54 -0.65
C GLN A 123 5.63 25.91 0.67
N ILE A 124 6.92 25.61 0.79
CA ILE A 124 7.53 25.06 1.99
C ILE A 124 8.67 26.00 2.38
N LYS A 125 8.55 26.67 3.50
CA LYS A 125 9.53 27.62 4.02
C LYS A 125 10.26 27.02 5.21
N ASN A 126 11.59 27.12 5.21
CA ASN A 126 12.40 26.88 6.39
C ASN A 126 12.32 28.10 7.31
N THR A 127 11.73 27.94 8.49
CA THR A 127 11.63 28.98 9.51
C THR A 127 12.64 28.81 10.65
N GLY A 128 13.52 27.81 10.53
CA GLY A 128 14.62 27.54 11.45
C GLY A 128 15.90 28.29 11.06
N SER A 129 16.94 28.06 11.87
CA SER A 129 18.28 28.69 11.70
C SER A 129 19.28 27.78 10.98
N GLU A 130 18.93 26.55 10.67
CA GLU A 130 19.78 25.55 10.03
C GLU A 130 19.15 25.10 8.70
N GLU A 131 20.00 24.65 7.77
CA GLU A 131 19.54 24.01 6.53
C GLU A 131 18.74 22.74 6.82
N ILE A 132 17.62 22.59 6.13
CA ILE A 132 16.74 21.43 6.29
C ILE A 132 16.58 20.67 4.99
N THR A 133 16.27 19.39 5.09
CA THR A 133 15.79 18.57 3.96
C THR A 133 14.33 18.22 4.18
N VAL A 134 13.49 18.38 3.16
CA VAL A 134 12.06 18.11 3.25
C VAL A 134 11.66 17.07 2.23
N ASP A 135 10.95 16.05 2.70
CA ASP A 135 10.15 15.15 1.88
C ASP A 135 8.67 15.53 2.02
N ALA A 136 7.92 15.58 0.91
CA ALA A 136 6.50 15.84 0.98
C ALA A 136 5.71 15.02 -0.04
N ILE A 137 4.49 14.67 0.34
CA ILE A 137 3.49 14.04 -0.52
C ILE A 137 2.19 14.84 -0.36
N VAL A 138 1.69 15.38 -1.47
CA VAL A 138 0.41 16.10 -1.51
C VAL A 138 -0.48 15.43 -2.54
N GLY A 139 -1.66 14.96 -2.11
CA GLY A 139 -2.58 14.29 -3.03
C GLY A 139 -3.52 13.31 -2.35
N ASN A 140 -4.07 12.41 -3.15
CA ASN A 140 -4.96 11.36 -2.66
C ASN A 140 -4.15 10.17 -2.15
N ILE A 141 -3.95 10.11 -0.84
CA ILE A 141 -3.20 9.02 -0.22
C ILE A 141 -4.20 7.93 0.19
N PRO A 142 -4.08 6.70 -0.36
CA PRO A 142 -4.94 5.59 0.02
C PRO A 142 -4.90 5.39 1.54
N PHE A 143 -6.07 5.23 2.16
CA PHE A 143 -6.28 5.03 3.61
C PHE A 143 -6.12 6.27 4.50
N MET A 144 -5.66 7.43 4.00
CA MET A 144 -5.47 8.63 4.80
C MET A 144 -6.45 9.77 4.48
N GLY A 145 -7.06 9.76 3.31
CA GLY A 145 -8.04 10.77 2.90
C GLY A 145 -9.43 10.18 2.71
N VAL A 146 -10.46 10.87 3.18
CA VAL A 146 -11.87 10.56 2.86
C VAL A 146 -12.22 11.30 1.57
N GLY A 147 -11.50 11.02 0.49
CA GLY A 147 -11.88 11.47 -0.83
C GLY A 147 -13.04 10.62 -1.34
N ASN A 148 -14.18 11.21 -1.64
CA ASN A 148 -15.36 10.52 -2.18
C ASN A 148 -15.11 9.88 -3.55
N ASP A 149 -14.01 10.20 -4.22
CA ASP A 149 -13.63 9.71 -5.55
C ASP A 149 -12.51 8.64 -5.54
N ALA A 150 -12.10 8.16 -4.37
CA ALA A 150 -11.15 7.05 -4.31
C ALA A 150 -11.77 5.85 -5.03
N LYS A 151 -11.18 5.47 -6.17
CA LYS A 151 -11.51 4.20 -6.84
C LYS A 151 -11.13 3.06 -5.90
N THR A 152 -12.07 2.70 -5.02
CA THR A 152 -11.92 1.61 -4.03
C THR A 152 -11.64 0.26 -4.69
N GLY A 153 -11.85 0.13 -6.01
CA GLY A 153 -11.65 -1.10 -6.76
C GLY A 153 -10.23 -1.67 -6.68
N ASN A 154 -9.21 -0.84 -6.85
CA ASN A 154 -7.81 -1.30 -6.82
C ASN A 154 -7.35 -1.64 -5.40
N VAL A 155 -7.82 -0.89 -4.40
CA VAL A 155 -7.58 -1.19 -2.98
C VAL A 155 -8.29 -2.49 -2.60
N GLY A 156 -9.56 -2.65 -3.00
CA GLY A 156 -10.31 -3.89 -2.81
C GLY A 156 -9.65 -5.10 -3.47
N GLY A 157 -9.16 -4.94 -4.70
CA GLY A 157 -8.41 -5.98 -5.42
C GLY A 157 -7.10 -6.37 -4.73
N THR A 158 -6.36 -5.38 -4.21
CA THR A 158 -5.12 -5.63 -3.45
C THR A 158 -5.41 -6.41 -2.16
N LEU A 159 -6.44 -6.01 -1.40
CA LEU A 159 -6.85 -6.72 -0.19
C LEU A 159 -7.37 -8.14 -0.51
N ALA A 160 -8.14 -8.31 -1.58
CA ALA A 160 -8.62 -9.61 -2.02
C ALA A 160 -7.47 -10.53 -2.45
N GLY A 161 -6.47 -10.01 -3.18
CA GLY A 161 -5.27 -10.75 -3.56
C GLY A 161 -4.44 -11.19 -2.35
N LEU A 162 -4.28 -10.31 -1.37
CA LEU A 162 -3.58 -10.61 -0.12
C LEU A 162 -4.34 -11.68 0.70
N GLY A 163 -5.67 -11.55 0.81
CA GLY A 163 -6.53 -12.53 1.46
C GLY A 163 -6.45 -13.91 0.80
N ALA A 164 -6.53 -13.97 -0.53
CA ALA A 164 -6.39 -15.22 -1.28
C ALA A 164 -5.00 -15.84 -1.10
N GLY A 165 -3.94 -15.03 -1.06
CA GLY A 165 -2.58 -15.51 -0.78
C GLY A 165 -2.46 -16.15 0.60
N ILE A 166 -3.00 -15.54 1.65
CA ILE A 166 -3.02 -16.08 3.02
C ILE A 166 -3.80 -17.41 3.06
N ILE A 167 -4.98 -17.45 2.44
CA ILE A 167 -5.79 -18.69 2.36
C ILE A 167 -5.00 -19.79 1.64
N GLY A 168 -4.33 -19.47 0.54
CA GLY A 168 -3.47 -20.41 -0.20
C GLY A 168 -2.36 -21.00 0.69
N ILE A 169 -1.71 -20.18 1.51
CA ILE A 169 -0.68 -20.64 2.46
C ILE A 169 -1.27 -21.59 3.50
N ILE A 170 -2.44 -21.26 4.06
CA ILE A 170 -3.11 -22.13 5.05
C ILE A 170 -3.44 -23.50 4.44
N ILE A 171 -3.99 -23.50 3.21
CA ILE A 171 -4.31 -24.75 2.50
C ILE A 171 -3.03 -25.57 2.24
N LEU A 172 -1.92 -24.93 1.89
CA LEU A 172 -0.63 -25.60 1.69
C LEU A 172 -0.10 -26.24 2.98
N ILE A 173 -0.21 -25.56 4.11
CA ILE A 173 0.18 -26.09 5.42
C ILE A 173 -0.65 -27.33 5.74
N VAL A 174 -1.98 -27.26 5.61
CA VAL A 174 -2.89 -28.39 5.84
C VAL A 174 -2.58 -29.55 4.88
N GLY A 175 -2.42 -29.26 3.59
CA GLY A 175 -2.06 -30.26 2.58
C GLY A 175 -0.71 -30.93 2.88
N GLY A 176 0.28 -30.16 3.34
CA GLY A 176 1.59 -30.67 3.77
C GLY A 176 1.48 -31.61 4.97
N VAL A 177 0.72 -31.24 6.00
CA VAL A 177 0.50 -32.07 7.18
C VAL A 177 -0.18 -33.41 6.78
N LEU A 178 -1.22 -33.35 5.96
CA LEU A 178 -1.89 -34.55 5.45
C LEU A 178 -0.94 -35.45 4.65
N PHE A 179 -0.13 -34.86 3.78
CA PHE A 179 0.85 -35.57 2.98
C PHE A 179 1.89 -36.32 3.84
N PHE A 180 2.40 -35.68 4.88
CA PHE A 180 3.35 -36.31 5.81
C PHE A 180 2.68 -37.41 6.66
N ALA A 181 1.43 -37.19 7.10
CA ALA A 181 0.66 -38.17 7.82
C ALA A 181 0.42 -39.45 6.97
N ASP A 182 0.00 -39.26 5.70
CA ASP A 182 -0.22 -40.36 4.76
C ASP A 182 1.08 -41.15 4.48
N ARG A 183 2.23 -40.45 4.38
CA ARG A 183 3.53 -41.12 4.23
C ARG A 183 3.97 -41.91 5.46
N ARG A 184 3.68 -41.45 6.66
CA ARG A 184 4.00 -42.18 7.91
C ARG A 184 3.16 -43.46 8.03
N ALA A 185 1.88 -43.36 7.71
CA ALA A 185 0.98 -44.54 7.71
C ALA A 185 1.49 -45.66 6.77
N LYS A 186 2.06 -45.32 5.61
CA LYS A 186 2.68 -46.30 4.68
C LYS A 186 3.84 -47.07 5.30
N LYS A 187 4.72 -46.40 6.03
CA LYS A 187 5.90 -47.05 6.60
C LYS A 187 5.53 -48.06 7.68
N VAL A 188 4.45 -47.83 8.42
CA VAL A 188 3.98 -48.75 9.48
C VAL A 188 3.35 -50.01 8.89
N VAL A 189 2.58 -49.88 7.81
CA VAL A 189 1.93 -51.03 7.14
C VAL A 189 2.94 -51.91 6.37
N ALA A 190 4.05 -51.36 5.89
CA ALA A 190 5.09 -52.11 5.18
C ALA A 190 6.08 -52.82 6.12
N ALA A 191 6.05 -52.54 7.43
CA ALA A 191 6.93 -53.15 8.43
C ALA A 191 6.31 -54.29 9.22
N ASN A 192 5.01 -54.60 9.01
CA ASN A 192 4.25 -55.74 9.53
C ASN A 192 3.92 -56.70 8.41
#